data_f0fa3b6764fe712304c7ffac5c89fce7
#
_entry.id   f0fa3b6764fe712304c7ffac5c89fce7
#
_cell.length_a   1.000
_cell.length_b   1.000
_cell.length_c   1.000
_cell.angle_alpha   90.00
_cell.angle_beta   90.00
_cell.angle_gamma   90.00
#
_symmetry.space_group_name_H-M   'P 1'
#
loop_
_entity.id
_entity.type
_entity.pdbx_description
1 polymer ?
#
loop_
_entity_poly.entity_id
_entity_poly.type
_entity_poly.pdbx_seq_one_letter_code
_entity_poly.pdbx_strand_id
1 'polypeptide(L)'
;MKLEISVNFDFGELAGKTKNIIDDYLEEFAKNSEQISKEVIDSGKLAKLKPATERWRRSEGYPISPPLKASGTLYKSIKAKGNTLSMRKYGKHHNDGTVPTTVARPFIAGMGVSNIKSRQKLDKKFMQDIQKALRSNKKVVSLG
;
A
#
# COMPACT_ATOMS: atom_id res chain seq x y z
N MET A 1 45.10 -30.36 11.97
CA MET A 1 44.16 -29.54 12.75
C MET A 1 42.90 -29.41 11.95
N LYS A 2 41.82 -29.96 12.43
CA LYS A 2 40.53 -29.91 11.73
C LYS A 2 39.68 -28.83 12.41
N LEU A 3 39.38 -27.76 11.71
CA LEU A 3 38.50 -26.70 12.20
C LEU A 3 37.05 -27.06 11.85
N GLU A 4 36.26 -27.44 12.83
CA GLU A 4 34.82 -27.65 12.63
C GLU A 4 34.08 -26.41 13.09
N ILE A 5 33.41 -25.74 12.15
CA ILE A 5 32.54 -24.62 12.42
C ILE A 5 31.10 -25.13 12.31
N SER A 6 30.38 -25.19 13.44
CA SER A 6 28.98 -25.46 13.42
C SER A 6 28.20 -24.14 13.51
N VAL A 7 27.20 -23.99 12.65
CA VAL A 7 26.29 -22.84 12.66
C VAL A 7 24.94 -23.34 13.12
N ASN A 8 24.50 -22.92 14.31
CA ASN A 8 23.19 -23.22 14.84
C ASN A 8 22.24 -22.06 14.60
N PHE A 9 21.04 -22.38 14.09
CA PHE A 9 19.94 -21.45 13.96
C PHE A 9 18.83 -21.82 14.96
N ASP A 10 18.33 -20.83 15.68
CA ASP A 10 17.07 -20.95 16.38
C ASP A 10 15.92 -20.57 15.41
N PHE A 11 15.36 -21.61 14.79
CA PHE A 11 14.26 -21.42 13.83
C PHE A 11 13.00 -20.86 14.47
N GLY A 12 12.74 -21.16 15.76
CA GLY A 12 11.57 -20.63 16.48
C GLY A 12 11.69 -19.12 16.70
N GLU A 13 12.83 -18.67 17.19
CA GLU A 13 13.11 -17.23 17.35
C GLU A 13 13.12 -16.49 16.01
N LEU A 14 13.74 -17.10 14.99
CA LEU A 14 13.78 -16.52 13.65
C LEU A 14 12.39 -16.39 13.05
N ALA A 15 11.52 -17.40 13.19
CA ALA A 15 10.14 -17.36 12.69
C ALA A 15 9.34 -16.26 13.39
N GLY A 16 9.49 -16.07 14.71
CA GLY A 16 8.83 -14.99 15.45
C GLY A 16 9.28 -13.61 15.00
N LYS A 17 10.59 -13.39 14.86
CA LYS A 17 11.14 -12.11 14.37
C LYS A 17 10.69 -11.81 12.95
N THR A 18 10.73 -12.80 12.05
CA THR A 18 10.31 -12.65 10.65
C THR A 18 8.84 -12.31 10.55
N LYS A 19 7.98 -12.98 11.36
CA LYS A 19 6.55 -12.68 11.40
C LYS A 19 6.31 -11.22 11.77
N ASN A 20 6.94 -10.71 12.81
CA ASN A 20 6.79 -9.31 13.22
C ASN A 20 7.24 -8.33 12.14
N ILE A 21 8.36 -8.61 11.48
CA ILE A 21 8.87 -7.77 10.38
C ILE A 21 7.87 -7.75 9.21
N ILE A 22 7.24 -8.88 8.88
CA ILE A 22 6.23 -8.98 7.84
C ILE A 22 4.97 -8.21 8.25
N ASP A 23 4.50 -8.36 9.47
CA ASP A 23 3.32 -7.66 9.98
C ASP A 23 3.53 -6.13 9.93
N ASP A 24 4.67 -5.64 10.40
CA ASP A 24 5.06 -4.23 10.34
C ASP A 24 5.14 -3.72 8.89
N TYR A 25 5.75 -4.49 8.00
CA TYR A 25 5.82 -4.15 6.57
C TYR A 25 4.43 -4.02 5.95
N LEU A 26 3.54 -4.98 6.21
CA LEU A 26 2.18 -4.96 5.66
C LEU A 26 1.36 -3.78 6.20
N GLU A 27 1.53 -3.42 7.47
CA GLU A 27 0.88 -2.25 8.04
C GLU A 27 1.39 -0.95 7.41
N GLU A 28 2.70 -0.79 7.28
CA GLU A 28 3.30 0.37 6.60
C GLU A 28 2.92 0.41 5.11
N PHE A 29 2.82 -0.75 4.46
CA PHE A 29 2.34 -0.87 3.08
C PHE A 29 0.90 -0.39 2.93
N ALA A 30 0.00 -0.74 3.86
CA ALA A 30 -1.38 -0.28 3.84
C ALA A 30 -1.48 1.24 4.04
N LYS A 31 -0.72 1.81 4.98
CA LYS A 31 -0.64 3.26 5.22
C LYS A 31 -0.11 4.01 4.00
N ASN A 32 0.95 3.50 3.39
CA ASN A 32 1.50 4.05 2.16
C ASN A 32 0.49 3.99 1.00
N SER A 33 -0.28 2.90 0.92
CA SER A 33 -1.33 2.73 -0.08
C SER A 33 -2.50 3.70 0.12
N GLU A 34 -2.89 4.00 1.36
CA GLU A 34 -3.87 5.05 1.67
C GLU A 34 -3.39 6.40 1.16
N GLN A 35 -2.17 6.77 1.51
CA GLN A 35 -1.58 8.05 1.11
C GLN A 35 -1.51 8.19 -0.41
N ILE A 36 -0.92 7.21 -1.09
CA ILE A 36 -0.78 7.24 -2.55
C ILE A 36 -2.14 7.30 -3.24
N SER A 37 -3.12 6.53 -2.78
CA SER A 37 -4.48 6.55 -3.35
C SER A 37 -5.11 7.94 -3.26
N LYS A 38 -4.93 8.64 -2.14
CA LYS A 38 -5.40 10.01 -1.96
C LYS A 38 -4.64 11.00 -2.83
N GLU A 39 -3.33 10.87 -2.93
CA GLU A 39 -2.50 11.71 -3.81
C GLU A 39 -2.89 11.54 -5.29
N VAL A 40 -3.17 10.31 -5.72
CA VAL A 40 -3.64 10.04 -7.09
C VAL A 40 -4.98 10.74 -7.35
N ILE A 41 -5.92 10.69 -6.40
CA ILE A 41 -7.20 11.40 -6.54
C ILE A 41 -6.96 12.91 -6.61
N ASP A 42 -6.14 13.46 -5.71
CA ASP A 42 -5.85 14.89 -5.63
C ASP A 42 -5.05 15.43 -6.82
N SER A 43 -4.30 14.58 -7.51
CA SER A 43 -3.50 14.96 -8.69
C SER A 43 -4.32 15.49 -9.86
N GLY A 44 -5.63 15.18 -9.90
CA GLY A 44 -6.52 15.54 -11.01
C GLY A 44 -6.22 14.82 -12.34
N LYS A 45 -5.28 13.88 -12.36
CA LYS A 45 -4.86 13.14 -13.56
C LYS A 45 -5.78 11.98 -13.95
N LEU A 46 -6.74 11.65 -13.10
CA LEU A 46 -7.74 10.62 -13.40
C LEU A 46 -8.66 11.05 -14.55
N ALA A 47 -9.24 10.06 -15.24
CA ALA A 47 -10.16 10.31 -16.34
C ALA A 47 -11.25 11.30 -15.94
N LYS A 48 -11.47 12.30 -16.81
CA LYS A 48 -12.44 13.38 -16.59
C LYS A 48 -13.86 12.85 -16.41
N LEU A 49 -14.71 13.66 -15.80
CA LEU A 49 -16.14 13.38 -15.72
C LEU A 49 -16.79 13.48 -17.10
N LYS A 50 -17.89 12.76 -17.29
CA LYS A 50 -18.75 12.95 -18.46
C LYS A 50 -19.45 14.31 -18.36
N PRO A 51 -19.74 14.98 -19.50
CA PRO A 51 -20.38 16.30 -19.49
C PRO A 51 -21.71 16.35 -18.70
N ALA A 52 -22.49 15.28 -18.75
CA ALA A 52 -23.75 15.20 -17.97
C ALA A 52 -23.46 15.19 -16.45
N THR A 53 -22.43 14.49 -16.01
CA THR A 53 -22.02 14.45 -14.59
C THR A 53 -21.46 15.80 -14.15
N GLU A 54 -20.71 16.50 -15.01
CA GLU A 54 -20.23 17.85 -14.71
C GLU A 54 -21.37 18.83 -14.54
N ARG A 55 -22.37 18.80 -15.44
CA ARG A 55 -23.56 19.65 -15.34
C ARG A 55 -24.32 19.41 -14.03
N TRP A 56 -24.55 18.13 -13.70
CA TRP A 56 -25.20 17.77 -12.45
C TRP A 56 -24.40 18.26 -11.24
N ARG A 57 -23.08 18.08 -11.21
CA ARG A 57 -22.26 18.57 -10.10
C ARG A 57 -22.34 20.08 -9.95
N ARG A 58 -22.36 20.83 -11.06
CA ARG A 58 -22.51 22.28 -11.03
C ARG A 58 -23.85 22.69 -10.44
N SER A 59 -24.94 22.00 -10.80
CA SER A 59 -26.28 22.32 -10.25
C SER A 59 -26.36 22.01 -8.75
N GLU A 60 -25.64 21.00 -8.28
CA GLU A 60 -25.62 20.62 -6.85
C GLU A 60 -24.52 21.32 -6.03
N GLY A 61 -23.74 22.19 -6.63
CA GLY A 61 -22.66 22.90 -5.94
C GLY A 61 -21.43 22.03 -5.61
N TYR A 62 -21.28 20.88 -6.27
CA TYR A 62 -20.12 20.04 -6.08
C TYR A 62 -18.94 20.43 -6.98
N PRO A 63 -17.69 20.23 -6.51
CA PRO A 63 -16.51 20.46 -7.34
C PRO A 63 -16.44 19.49 -8.51
N ILE A 64 -16.03 19.98 -9.67
CA ILE A 64 -15.85 19.16 -10.88
C ILE A 64 -14.54 18.39 -10.82
N SER A 65 -13.51 18.98 -10.24
CA SER A 65 -12.17 18.40 -10.09
C SER A 65 -11.77 18.43 -8.62
N PRO A 66 -11.12 17.37 -8.11
CA PRO A 66 -10.84 16.08 -8.79
C PRO A 66 -12.09 15.22 -9.01
N PRO A 67 -12.09 14.33 -10.03
CA PRO A 67 -13.28 13.56 -10.43
C PRO A 67 -13.95 12.73 -9.31
N LEU A 68 -13.16 12.17 -8.40
CA LEU A 68 -13.66 11.28 -7.32
C LEU A 68 -13.91 12.02 -6.00
N LYS A 69 -13.88 13.34 -6.00
CA LYS A 69 -13.98 14.16 -4.77
C LYS A 69 -15.20 15.10 -4.77
N ALA A 70 -16.40 14.59 -5.14
CA ALA A 70 -17.63 15.39 -5.08
C ALA A 70 -17.95 15.81 -3.64
N SER A 71 -18.58 14.95 -2.86
CA SER A 71 -18.86 15.17 -1.44
C SER A 71 -17.65 14.87 -0.52
N GLY A 72 -16.59 14.28 -1.07
CA GLY A 72 -15.44 13.78 -0.31
C GLY A 72 -15.69 12.47 0.45
N THR A 73 -16.88 11.89 0.37
CA THR A 73 -17.25 10.67 1.11
C THR A 73 -16.35 9.49 0.72
N LEU A 74 -16.11 9.25 -0.57
CA LEU A 74 -15.21 8.20 -1.02
C LEU A 74 -13.79 8.45 -0.51
N TYR A 75 -13.28 9.65 -0.75
CA TYR A 75 -11.93 10.07 -0.36
C TYR A 75 -11.68 9.87 1.15
N LYS A 76 -12.60 10.32 1.99
CA LYS A 76 -12.53 10.17 3.45
C LYS A 76 -12.64 8.71 3.90
N SER A 77 -13.31 7.87 3.11
CA SER A 77 -13.48 6.44 3.44
C SER A 77 -12.26 5.58 3.14
N ILE A 78 -11.30 6.08 2.36
CA ILE A 78 -10.04 5.37 2.09
C ILE A 78 -9.20 5.43 3.34
N LYS A 79 -9.07 4.30 4.03
CA LYS A 79 -8.37 4.18 5.32
C LYS A 79 -7.57 2.88 5.41
N ALA A 80 -6.33 3.01 5.86
CA ALA A 80 -5.55 1.87 6.30
C ALA A 80 -5.97 1.46 7.72
N LYS A 81 -6.19 0.16 7.93
CA LYS A 81 -6.46 -0.43 9.24
C LYS A 81 -5.66 -1.73 9.35
N GLY A 82 -4.63 -1.72 10.18
CA GLY A 82 -3.65 -2.80 10.21
C GLY A 82 -3.04 -2.99 8.81
N ASN A 83 -3.05 -4.22 8.33
CA ASN A 83 -2.55 -4.59 7.00
C ASN A 83 -3.58 -4.46 5.87
N THR A 84 -4.71 -3.82 6.12
CA THR A 84 -5.84 -3.75 5.18
C THR A 84 -6.12 -2.32 4.77
N LEU A 85 -6.39 -2.10 3.48
CA LEU A 85 -6.94 -0.85 2.95
C LEU A 85 -8.45 -1.01 2.78
N SER A 86 -9.23 -0.19 3.47
CA SER A 86 -10.70 -0.18 3.39
C SER A 86 -11.20 1.07 2.69
N MET A 87 -12.37 0.95 2.04
CA MET A 87 -13.08 2.05 1.41
C MET A 87 -14.55 1.72 1.21
N ARG A 88 -15.35 2.70 0.79
CA ARG A 88 -16.74 2.47 0.36
C ARG A 88 -16.80 1.49 -0.82
N LYS A 89 -17.79 0.58 -0.82
CA LYS A 89 -17.94 -0.47 -1.85
C LYS A 89 -17.93 0.07 -3.28
N TYR A 90 -18.58 1.21 -3.53
CA TYR A 90 -18.60 1.80 -4.86
C TYR A 90 -17.24 2.33 -5.34
N GLY A 91 -16.27 2.48 -4.43
CA GLY A 91 -14.90 2.84 -4.79
C GLY A 91 -14.27 1.83 -5.75
N LYS A 92 -14.55 0.53 -5.57
CA LYS A 92 -14.10 -0.50 -6.50
C LYS A 92 -14.63 -0.27 -7.91
N HIS A 93 -15.91 0.07 -8.05
CA HIS A 93 -16.52 0.34 -9.36
C HIS A 93 -15.85 1.52 -10.07
N HIS A 94 -15.50 2.56 -9.34
CA HIS A 94 -14.74 3.69 -9.89
C HIS A 94 -13.31 3.32 -10.24
N ASN A 95 -12.66 2.49 -9.43
CA ASN A 95 -11.30 2.05 -9.71
C ASN A 95 -11.22 1.22 -10.99
N ASP A 96 -12.10 0.23 -11.13
CA ASP A 96 -12.02 -0.82 -12.14
C ASP A 96 -12.89 -0.52 -13.38
N GLY A 97 -13.85 0.42 -13.28
CA GLY A 97 -14.83 0.66 -14.35
C GLY A 97 -15.78 -0.51 -14.56
N THR A 98 -16.09 -1.28 -13.51
CA THR A 98 -16.88 -2.53 -13.61
C THR A 98 -18.37 -2.33 -13.86
N VAL A 99 -18.86 -1.09 -13.71
CA VAL A 99 -20.24 -0.74 -14.09
C VAL A 99 -20.24 -0.16 -15.49
N PRO A 100 -21.10 -0.63 -16.43
CA PRO A 100 -21.05 -0.25 -17.86
C PRO A 100 -21.04 1.25 -18.14
N THR A 101 -21.57 2.06 -17.24
CA THR A 101 -21.62 3.53 -17.38
C THR A 101 -20.44 4.25 -16.72
N THR A 102 -19.59 3.53 -15.98
CA THR A 102 -18.51 4.11 -15.20
C THR A 102 -17.18 3.94 -15.90
N VAL A 103 -16.51 5.06 -16.17
CA VAL A 103 -15.15 5.05 -16.69
C VAL A 103 -14.18 4.66 -15.57
N ALA A 104 -13.28 3.72 -15.86
CA ALA A 104 -12.23 3.33 -14.92
C ALA A 104 -11.36 4.53 -14.53
N ARG A 105 -11.14 4.70 -13.23
CA ARG A 105 -10.27 5.70 -12.63
C ARG A 105 -9.41 5.02 -11.58
N PRO A 106 -8.33 4.34 -11.98
CA PRO A 106 -7.50 3.58 -11.07
C PRO A 106 -6.79 4.52 -10.08
N PHE A 107 -7.23 4.51 -8.84
CA PHE A 107 -6.67 5.31 -7.75
C PHE A 107 -6.08 4.47 -6.62
N ILE A 108 -6.37 3.16 -6.61
CA ILE A 108 -5.84 2.27 -5.57
C ILE A 108 -4.34 2.05 -5.81
N ALA A 109 -3.54 2.39 -4.82
CA ALA A 109 -2.09 2.21 -4.86
C ALA A 109 -1.70 0.73 -4.96
N GLY A 110 -0.78 0.44 -5.84
CA GLY A 110 -0.33 -0.92 -6.17
C GLY A 110 -0.67 -1.32 -7.60
N MET A 111 -1.54 -0.57 -8.27
CA MET A 111 -1.90 -0.78 -9.68
C MET A 111 -1.05 0.05 -10.66
N GLY A 112 0.24 0.14 -10.43
CA GLY A 112 1.20 0.71 -11.39
C GLY A 112 1.29 2.24 -11.40
N VAL A 113 0.74 2.96 -10.43
CA VAL A 113 0.80 4.42 -10.40
C VAL A 113 1.62 4.93 -9.23
N SER A 114 2.71 5.59 -9.58
CA SER A 114 3.42 6.71 -8.95
C SER A 114 3.49 6.72 -7.41
N ASN A 115 4.43 6.58 -6.92
CA ASN A 115 5.41 6.90 -5.93
C ASN A 115 6.34 5.71 -5.70
N ILE A 116 6.90 5.26 -6.79
CA ILE A 116 7.92 4.22 -6.82
C ILE A 116 8.97 4.47 -5.74
N LYS A 117 9.32 5.75 -5.47
CA LYS A 117 10.33 6.10 -4.46
C LYS A 117 9.90 5.74 -3.02
N SER A 118 8.66 6.01 -2.62
CA SER A 118 8.20 5.66 -1.26
C SER A 118 8.08 4.15 -1.09
N ARG A 119 7.61 3.46 -2.12
CA ARG A 119 7.54 2.00 -2.14
C ARG A 119 8.94 1.37 -2.10
N GLN A 120 9.86 1.84 -2.93
CA GLN A 120 11.25 1.37 -2.93
C GLN A 120 11.93 1.58 -1.58
N LYS A 121 11.66 2.70 -0.90
CA LYS A 121 12.18 2.96 0.44
C LYS A 121 11.65 1.95 1.46
N LEU A 122 10.36 1.64 1.37
CA LEU A 122 9.72 0.64 2.25
C LEU A 122 10.28 -0.76 1.99
N ASP A 123 10.38 -1.16 0.73
CA ASP A 123 10.92 -2.46 0.34
C ASP A 123 12.40 -2.61 0.78
N LYS A 124 13.19 -1.56 0.62
CA LYS A 124 14.59 -1.54 1.07
C LYS A 124 14.69 -1.71 2.59
N LYS A 125 13.85 -1.00 3.35
CA LYS A 125 13.80 -1.16 4.81
C LYS A 125 13.44 -2.59 5.19
N PHE A 126 12.40 -3.14 4.58
CA PHE A 126 11.98 -4.52 4.81
C PHE A 126 13.12 -5.54 4.58
N MET A 127 13.82 -5.41 3.46
CA MET A 127 14.97 -6.29 3.15
C MET A 127 16.10 -6.13 4.18
N GLN A 128 16.39 -4.92 4.64
CA GLN A 128 17.39 -4.67 5.68
C GLN A 128 17.00 -5.32 7.01
N ASP A 129 15.72 -5.21 7.41
CA ASP A 129 15.22 -5.79 8.65
C ASP A 129 15.28 -7.32 8.62
N ILE A 130 14.91 -7.94 7.51
CA ILE A 130 15.08 -9.40 7.30
C ILE A 130 16.54 -9.81 7.38
N GLN A 131 17.45 -9.13 6.70
CA GLN A 131 18.88 -9.43 6.74
C GLN A 131 19.44 -9.29 8.16
N LYS A 132 19.02 -8.26 8.91
CA LYS A 132 19.42 -8.06 10.30
C LYS A 132 18.92 -9.20 11.18
N ALA A 133 17.68 -9.64 11.02
CA ALA A 133 17.12 -10.76 11.77
C ALA A 133 17.89 -12.06 11.51
N LEU A 134 18.21 -12.33 10.24
CA LEU A 134 19.03 -13.50 9.86
C LEU A 134 20.43 -13.46 10.49
N ARG A 135 21.09 -12.29 10.46
CA ARG A 135 22.44 -12.14 11.05
C ARG A 135 22.41 -12.28 12.56
N SER A 136 21.40 -11.73 13.25
CA SER A 136 21.31 -11.78 14.71
C SER A 136 20.99 -13.18 15.24
N ASN A 137 20.40 -14.04 14.40
CA ASN A 137 20.09 -15.42 14.78
C ASN A 137 21.22 -16.42 14.50
N LYS A 138 22.26 -15.99 13.79
CA LYS A 138 23.40 -16.84 13.47
C LYS A 138 24.34 -16.91 14.67
N LYS A 139 24.32 -18.04 15.39
CA LYS A 139 25.30 -18.33 16.43
C LYS A 139 26.44 -19.14 15.80
N VAL A 140 27.63 -18.56 15.75
CA VAL A 140 28.83 -19.28 15.37
C VAL A 140 29.44 -19.85 16.65
N VAL A 141 29.44 -21.17 16.77
CA VAL A 141 30.13 -21.86 17.85
C VAL A 141 31.43 -22.36 17.26
N SER A 142 32.55 -21.74 17.65
CA SER A 142 33.91 -22.32 17.34
C SER A 142 34.19 -23.38 18.38
N LEU A 143 34.31 -24.62 17.94
CA LEU A 143 34.85 -25.71 18.74
C LEU A 143 36.35 -25.71 18.54
N GLY A 144 37.03 -25.29 19.57
CA GLY A 144 38.48 -25.40 19.65
C GLY A 144 38.93 -26.83 19.87
#